data_6f2b897db615e475b633de7416ef11ca
#
_entry.id   6f2b897db615e475b633de7416ef11ca
#
_cell.length_a   1.000
_cell.length_b   1.000
_cell.length_c   1.000
_cell.angle_alpha   90.00
_cell.angle_beta   90.00
_cell.angle_gamma   90.00
#
_symmetry.space_group_name_H-M   'P 1'
#
loop_
_entity.id
_entity.type
_entity.pdbx_description
1 polymer ?
#
loop_
_entity_poly.entity_id
_entity_poly.type
_entity_poly.pdbx_seq_one_letter_code
_entity_poly.pdbx_strand_id
1 'polypeptide(L)'
;MTEKLTGKARSEALGALKGWAEMAGRDAIHKKFQFADFNQAWGFMTRVAVAAEKADHHPEWSNVYNRVEIVLSTHDAGGLSAKDIELAKFIDSVAT
;
A
#
# COMPACT_ATOMS: atom_id res chain seq x y z
N MET A 1 14.36 1.97 -14.26
CA MET A 1 13.27 2.97 -14.28
C MET A 1 11.93 2.27 -14.10
N THR A 2 11.06 2.82 -13.28
CA THR A 2 9.78 2.18 -12.97
C THR A 2 8.69 2.68 -13.92
N GLU A 3 7.95 1.75 -14.51
CA GLU A 3 6.89 2.11 -15.45
C GLU A 3 5.54 2.25 -14.74
N LYS A 4 4.79 3.27 -15.12
CA LYS A 4 3.44 3.49 -14.64
C LYS A 4 2.51 2.42 -15.21
N LEU A 5 1.63 1.89 -14.37
CA LEU A 5 0.60 0.96 -14.80
C LEU A 5 -0.51 1.72 -15.52
N THR A 6 -0.91 1.23 -16.68
CA THR A 6 -1.97 1.84 -17.48
C THR A 6 -2.85 0.76 -18.11
N GLY A 7 -4.04 1.16 -18.54
CA GLY A 7 -4.94 0.33 -19.32
C GLY A 7 -5.31 -0.99 -18.65
N LYS A 8 -5.26 -2.06 -19.43
CA LYS A 8 -5.69 -3.39 -18.97
C LYS A 8 -4.81 -3.93 -17.85
N ALA A 9 -3.50 -3.73 -17.94
CA ALA A 9 -2.57 -4.20 -16.89
C ALA A 9 -2.92 -3.55 -15.55
N ARG A 10 -3.26 -2.27 -15.55
CA ARG A 10 -3.67 -1.54 -14.36
C ARG A 10 -4.97 -2.10 -13.80
N SER A 11 -5.98 -2.27 -14.65
CA SER A 11 -7.28 -2.80 -14.23
C SER A 11 -7.17 -4.18 -13.63
N GLU A 12 -6.40 -5.06 -14.26
CA GLU A 12 -6.21 -6.43 -13.77
C GLU A 12 -5.47 -6.45 -12.43
N ALA A 13 -4.43 -5.65 -12.30
CA ALA A 13 -3.67 -5.58 -11.05
C ALA A 13 -4.54 -5.08 -9.91
N LEU A 14 -5.32 -4.02 -10.12
CA LEU A 14 -6.19 -3.47 -9.09
C LEU A 14 -7.34 -4.42 -8.77
N GLY A 15 -7.87 -5.12 -9.77
CA GLY A 15 -8.94 -6.09 -9.56
C GLY A 15 -8.53 -7.27 -8.69
N ALA A 16 -7.24 -7.57 -8.61
CA ALA A 16 -6.72 -8.63 -7.76
C ALA A 16 -6.53 -8.21 -6.31
N LEU A 17 -6.61 -6.91 -6.01
CA LEU A 17 -6.41 -6.39 -4.66
C LEU A 17 -7.74 -6.10 -3.99
N LYS A 18 -8.04 -6.81 -2.90
CA LYS A 18 -9.29 -6.63 -2.18
C LYS A 18 -9.14 -5.58 -1.08
N GLY A 19 -10.10 -4.66 -1.03
CA GLY A 19 -10.11 -3.63 0.00
C GLY A 19 -9.24 -2.41 -0.28
N TRP A 20 -8.46 -2.44 -1.35
CA TRP A 20 -7.70 -1.28 -1.81
C TRP A 20 -8.56 -0.48 -2.77
N ALA A 21 -8.71 0.81 -2.51
CA ALA A 21 -9.51 1.71 -3.33
C ALA A 21 -8.62 2.76 -3.99
N GLU A 22 -9.02 3.17 -5.20
CA GLU A 22 -8.36 4.28 -5.88
C GLU A 22 -8.71 5.59 -5.20
N MET A 23 -7.73 6.48 -5.10
CA MET A 23 -7.96 7.80 -4.53
C MET A 23 -8.56 8.75 -5.57
N ALA A 24 -9.46 9.61 -5.12
CA ALA A 24 -9.98 10.67 -5.98
C ALA A 24 -8.89 11.72 -6.21
N GLY A 25 -8.73 12.16 -7.45
CA GLY A 25 -7.81 13.23 -7.80
C GLY A 25 -6.34 12.88 -7.80
N ARG A 26 -6.01 11.58 -7.64
CA ARG A 26 -4.62 11.16 -7.57
C ARG A 26 -4.48 9.70 -8.02
N ASP A 27 -3.45 9.39 -8.79
CA ASP A 27 -3.19 8.01 -9.22
C ASP A 27 -2.46 7.26 -8.10
N ALA A 28 -3.25 6.80 -7.14
CA ALA A 28 -2.79 6.13 -5.93
C ALA A 28 -3.90 5.22 -5.42
N ILE A 29 -3.52 4.27 -4.57
CA ILE A 29 -4.50 3.40 -3.89
C ILE A 29 -4.34 3.56 -2.39
N HIS A 30 -5.42 3.29 -1.65
CA HIS A 30 -5.38 3.38 -0.20
C HIS A 30 -6.22 2.28 0.45
N LYS A 31 -5.88 1.98 1.70
CA LYS A 31 -6.62 1.02 2.51
C LYS A 31 -6.46 1.39 3.98
N LYS A 32 -7.54 1.21 4.73
CA LYS A 32 -7.57 1.41 6.19
C LYS A 32 -7.57 0.07 6.89
N PHE A 33 -6.76 -0.02 7.94
CA PHE A 33 -6.64 -1.24 8.75
C PHE A 33 -6.97 -0.91 10.19
N GLN A 34 -7.63 -1.84 10.87
CA GLN A 34 -7.94 -1.70 12.29
C GLN A 34 -7.52 -2.97 13.02
N PHE A 35 -6.84 -2.78 14.15
CA PHE A 35 -6.28 -3.87 14.93
C PHE A 35 -6.92 -3.89 16.32
N ALA A 36 -6.56 -4.87 17.14
CA ALA A 36 -7.11 -4.98 18.50
C ALA A 36 -6.62 -3.85 19.40
N ASP A 37 -5.36 -3.43 19.22
CA ASP A 37 -4.75 -2.41 20.06
C ASP A 37 -3.59 -1.75 19.33
N PHE A 38 -2.95 -0.79 20.01
CA PHE A 38 -1.81 -0.07 19.44
C PHE A 38 -0.60 -0.99 19.20
N ASN A 39 -0.37 -1.92 20.10
CA ASN A 39 0.78 -2.83 19.97
C ASN A 39 0.68 -3.65 18.68
N GLN A 40 -0.51 -4.15 18.35
CA GLN A 40 -0.72 -4.88 17.13
C GLN A 40 -0.58 -3.98 15.90
N ALA A 41 -1.11 -2.76 15.96
CA ALA A 41 -0.97 -1.80 14.88
C ALA A 41 0.51 -1.48 14.64
N TRP A 42 1.26 -1.23 15.71
CA TRP A 42 2.69 -0.91 15.61
C TRP A 42 3.51 -2.08 15.09
N GLY A 43 3.21 -3.30 15.52
CA GLY A 43 3.87 -4.50 15.00
C GLY A 43 3.63 -4.68 13.51
N PHE A 44 2.41 -4.44 13.06
CA PHE A 44 2.07 -4.45 11.65
C PHE A 44 2.87 -3.41 10.88
N MET A 45 2.89 -2.17 11.37
CA MET A 45 3.64 -1.09 10.74
C MET A 45 5.14 -1.41 10.67
N THR A 46 5.68 -2.02 11.73
CA THR A 46 7.09 -2.40 11.76
C THR A 46 7.41 -3.42 10.66
N ARG A 47 6.55 -4.43 10.49
CA ARG A 47 6.76 -5.42 9.43
C ARG A 47 6.68 -4.79 8.04
N VAL A 48 5.73 -3.90 7.83
CA VAL A 48 5.60 -3.18 6.57
C VAL A 48 6.80 -2.27 6.34
N ALA A 49 7.27 -1.58 7.39
CA ALA A 49 8.42 -0.69 7.29
C ALA A 49 9.68 -1.42 6.82
N VAL A 50 9.92 -2.61 7.37
CA VAL A 50 11.10 -3.41 6.99
C VAL A 50 11.01 -3.82 5.51
N ALA A 51 9.84 -4.27 5.07
CA ALA A 51 9.64 -4.67 3.67
C ALA A 51 9.77 -3.47 2.73
N ALA A 52 9.22 -2.32 3.12
CA ALA A 52 9.28 -1.10 2.33
C ALA A 52 10.72 -0.64 2.16
N GLU A 53 11.50 -0.70 3.23
CA GLU A 53 12.91 -0.32 3.17
C GLU A 53 13.71 -1.26 2.28
N LYS A 54 13.45 -2.56 2.39
CA LYS A 54 14.12 -3.56 1.55
C LYS A 54 13.80 -3.36 0.07
N ALA A 55 12.56 -2.99 -0.24
CA ALA A 55 12.12 -2.76 -1.61
C ALA A 55 12.46 -1.36 -2.12
N ASP A 56 12.96 -0.50 -1.26
CA ASP A 56 13.18 0.92 -1.54
C ASP A 56 11.91 1.57 -2.11
N HIS A 57 10.77 1.24 -1.51
CA HIS A 57 9.48 1.76 -1.91
C HIS A 57 8.62 1.98 -0.67
N HIS A 58 8.43 3.23 -0.28
CA HIS A 58 7.88 3.59 1.02
C HIS A 58 6.41 4.01 0.92
N PRO A 59 5.56 3.56 1.85
CA PRO A 59 4.15 3.99 1.88
C PRO A 59 4.04 5.40 2.45
N GLU A 60 2.93 6.06 2.07
CA GLU A 60 2.47 7.26 2.78
C GLU A 60 1.43 6.76 3.77
N TRP A 61 1.66 6.94 5.04
CA TRP A 61 0.76 6.36 6.02
C TRP A 61 0.60 7.17 7.28
N SER A 62 -0.47 6.87 8.02
CA SER A 62 -0.73 7.48 9.30
C SER A 62 -1.25 6.42 10.26
N ASN A 63 -1.08 6.69 11.56
CA ASN A 63 -1.53 5.80 12.61
C ASN A 63 -2.18 6.61 13.72
N VAL A 64 -3.37 6.16 14.14
CA VAL A 64 -4.04 6.67 15.34
C VAL A 64 -4.47 5.47 16.16
N TYR A 65 -3.81 5.25 17.27
CA TYR A 65 -4.04 4.13 18.20
C TYR A 65 -4.02 2.78 17.47
N ASN A 66 -5.17 2.13 17.26
CA ASN A 66 -5.26 0.82 16.63
C ASN A 66 -5.58 0.90 15.12
N ARG A 67 -5.60 2.10 14.55
CA ARG A 67 -5.94 2.31 13.14
C ARG A 67 -4.71 2.74 12.35
N VAL A 68 -4.57 2.19 11.14
CA VAL A 68 -3.48 2.54 10.22
C VAL A 68 -4.11 2.79 8.85
N GLU A 69 -3.80 3.92 8.26
CA GLU A 69 -4.21 4.19 6.89
C GLU A 69 -2.97 4.25 6.00
N ILE A 70 -3.00 3.54 4.87
CA ILE A 70 -1.87 3.44 3.97
C ILE A 70 -2.28 3.92 2.59
N VAL A 71 -1.43 4.76 2.00
CA VAL A 71 -1.56 5.22 0.62
C VAL A 71 -0.32 4.76 -0.13
N LEU A 72 -0.51 4.18 -1.31
CA LEU A 72 0.59 3.73 -2.15
C LEU A 72 0.53 4.42 -3.51
N SER A 73 1.68 4.89 -3.95
CA SER A 73 1.89 5.44 -5.29
C SER A 73 3.39 5.43 -5.55
N THR A 74 3.78 5.48 -6.81
CA THR A 74 5.20 5.47 -7.18
C THR A 74 5.57 6.83 -7.77
N HIS A 75 6.30 7.62 -6.98
CA HIS A 75 6.66 8.98 -7.36
C HIS A 75 7.38 9.02 -8.72
N ASP A 76 8.39 8.18 -8.89
CA ASP A 76 9.20 8.15 -10.12
C ASP A 76 8.40 7.79 -11.35
N ALA A 77 7.32 7.03 -11.19
CA ALA A 77 6.46 6.65 -12.31
C ALA A 77 5.34 7.66 -12.57
N GLY A 78 5.14 8.59 -11.65
CA GLY A 78 4.04 9.56 -11.73
C GLY A 78 2.70 8.95 -11.42
N GLY A 79 2.65 7.82 -10.74
CA GLY A 79 1.40 7.14 -10.40
C GLY A 79 1.66 5.70 -9.99
N LEU A 80 0.62 4.86 -10.08
CA LEU A 80 0.73 3.46 -9.70
C LEU A 80 1.68 2.68 -10.59
N SER A 81 2.47 1.80 -9.99
CA SER A 81 3.37 0.90 -10.67
C SER A 81 3.29 -0.49 -10.05
N ALA A 82 4.02 -1.45 -10.62
CA ALA A 82 4.09 -2.80 -10.07
C ALA A 82 4.61 -2.81 -8.63
N LYS A 83 5.43 -1.83 -8.26
CA LYS A 83 5.94 -1.73 -6.88
C LYS A 83 4.81 -1.54 -5.87
N ASP A 84 3.79 -0.76 -6.21
CA ASP A 84 2.64 -0.53 -5.34
C ASP A 84 1.83 -1.81 -5.17
N ILE A 85 1.64 -2.55 -6.24
CA ILE A 85 0.89 -3.81 -6.21
C ILE A 85 1.62 -4.84 -5.35
N GLU A 86 2.92 -4.97 -5.53
CA GLU A 86 3.73 -5.90 -4.74
C GLU A 86 3.69 -5.55 -3.26
N LEU A 87 3.83 -4.27 -2.93
CA LEU A 87 3.79 -3.84 -1.53
C LEU A 87 2.40 -4.03 -0.94
N ALA A 88 1.34 -3.73 -1.69
CA ALA A 88 -0.02 -3.95 -1.23
C ALA A 88 -0.28 -5.42 -0.88
N LYS A 89 0.20 -6.34 -1.72
CA LYS A 89 0.07 -7.77 -1.45
C LYS A 89 0.80 -8.18 -0.18
N PHE A 90 2.00 -7.67 0.03
CA PHE A 90 2.76 -7.95 1.25
C PHE A 90 2.03 -7.40 2.48
N ILE A 91 1.56 -6.15 2.39
CA ILE A 91 0.82 -5.51 3.47
C ILE A 91 -0.37 -6.37 3.89
N ASP A 92 -1.16 -6.82 2.92
CA ASP A 92 -2.31 -7.67 3.20
C ASP A 92 -1.91 -8.99 3.87
N SER A 93 -0.76 -9.54 3.48
CA SER A 93 -0.29 -10.82 4.03
C SER A 93 0.10 -10.73 5.50
N VAL A 94 0.47 -9.54 6.00
CA VAL A 94 0.89 -9.34 7.39
C VAL A 94 -0.15 -8.61 8.24
N ALA A 95 -1.30 -8.32 7.67
CA ALA A 95 -2.36 -7.57 8.34
C ALA A 95 -3.27 -8.43 9.23
N THR A 96 -2.88 -9.65 9.53
CA THR A 96 -3.69 -10.59 10.34
C THR A 96 -3.34 -10.51 11.80
#